data_f3a3c341afcbe16f916dbb2b844102bc
#
_entry.id   f3a3c341afcbe16f916dbb2b844102bc
#
_cell.length_a   1.000
_cell.length_b   1.000
_cell.length_c   1.000
_cell.angle_alpha   90.00
_cell.angle_beta   90.00
_cell.angle_gamma   90.00
#
_symmetry.space_group_name_H-M   'P 1'
#
loop_
_entity.id
_entity.type
_entity.pdbx_description
1 polymer ?
#
loop_
_entity_poly.entity_id
_entity_poly.type
_entity_poly.pdbx_seq_one_letter_code
_entity_poly.pdbx_strand_id
1 'polypeptide(L)'
;MQDQDLARLLVSCLDLTDLSDTCAQGDIASLIARAQTQVGPVAAICIWPRFVAFARRLAGERMRIATVVNFPSGTADVGASVEEAAQAIADGADEIDYVLSREATVAEVSAMRDACEGRTLKVILETGEREDASAIARAAQAALEGGADFIKTSTGKTRMGATPEAVAVMLDAL
;
A
#
# COMPACT_ATOMS: atom_id res chain seq x y z
N MET A 1 -5.15 -11.58 -26.33
CA MET A 1 -4.45 -10.34 -25.91
C MET A 1 -3.02 -10.49 -26.39
N GLN A 2 -2.46 -9.51 -27.11
CA GLN A 2 -1.08 -9.56 -27.57
C GLN A 2 -0.15 -9.31 -26.37
N ASP A 3 1.09 -9.83 -26.40
CA ASP A 3 2.04 -9.71 -25.28
C ASP A 3 2.29 -8.26 -24.84
N GLN A 4 2.27 -7.31 -25.80
CA GLN A 4 2.39 -5.88 -25.49
C GLN A 4 1.19 -5.30 -24.73
N ASP A 5 -0.03 -5.76 -25.04
CA ASP A 5 -1.22 -5.30 -24.33
C ASP A 5 -1.24 -5.83 -22.89
N LEU A 6 -0.80 -7.09 -22.71
CA LEU A 6 -0.64 -7.68 -21.38
C LEU A 6 0.44 -6.94 -20.58
N ALA A 7 1.58 -6.64 -21.19
CA ALA A 7 2.64 -5.88 -20.54
C ALA A 7 2.17 -4.49 -20.10
N ARG A 8 1.42 -3.77 -20.92
CA ARG A 8 0.82 -2.47 -20.55
C ARG A 8 -0.12 -2.61 -19.37
N LEU A 9 -1.02 -3.58 -19.43
CA LEU A 9 -1.97 -3.82 -18.35
C LEU A 9 -1.25 -4.10 -17.02
N LEU A 10 -0.27 -5.01 -17.04
CA LEU A 10 0.50 -5.35 -15.84
C LEU A 10 1.26 -4.15 -15.29
N VAL A 11 1.96 -3.39 -16.15
CA VAL A 11 2.69 -2.19 -15.73
C VAL A 11 1.75 -1.13 -15.13
N SER A 12 0.57 -0.94 -15.73
CA SER A 12 -0.41 0.04 -15.22
C SER A 12 -1.04 -0.34 -13.88
N CYS A 13 -0.82 -1.57 -13.40
CA CYS A 13 -1.26 -2.04 -12.08
C CYS A 13 -0.12 -2.08 -11.04
N LEU A 14 1.11 -1.68 -11.41
CA LEU A 14 2.26 -1.78 -10.51
C LEU A 14 2.44 -0.52 -9.65
N ASP A 15 2.66 -0.72 -8.36
CA ASP A 15 3.28 0.27 -7.48
C ASP A 15 4.80 0.02 -7.51
N LEU A 16 5.55 0.88 -8.18
CA LEU A 16 7.01 0.77 -8.22
C LEU A 16 7.58 1.22 -6.87
N THR A 17 8.11 0.27 -6.11
CA THR A 17 8.37 0.40 -4.68
C THR A 17 9.85 0.48 -4.34
N ASP A 18 10.22 1.43 -3.47
CA ASP A 18 11.47 1.40 -2.72
C ASP A 18 11.23 1.76 -1.25
N LEU A 19 11.21 0.72 -0.42
CA LEU A 19 11.09 0.80 1.04
C LEU A 19 12.34 0.20 1.71
N SER A 20 13.49 0.25 1.03
CA SER A 20 14.75 -0.18 1.63
C SER A 20 15.16 0.77 2.77
N ASP A 21 15.80 0.22 3.80
CA ASP A 21 16.19 0.99 4.98
C ASP A 21 17.28 2.02 4.66
N THR A 22 18.07 1.75 3.61
CA THR A 22 19.14 2.62 3.10
C THR A 22 18.69 3.62 2.05
N CYS A 23 17.39 3.62 1.68
CA CYS A 23 16.84 4.51 0.65
C CYS A 23 17.12 5.98 0.98
N ALA A 24 17.60 6.71 -0.02
CA ALA A 24 17.93 8.12 0.03
C ALA A 24 17.21 8.92 -1.07
N GLN A 25 17.26 10.24 -1.03
CA GLN A 25 16.59 11.09 -2.04
C GLN A 25 17.02 10.83 -3.48
N GLY A 26 18.29 10.44 -3.69
CA GLY A 26 18.79 10.04 -5.02
C GLY A 26 18.12 8.80 -5.58
N ASP A 27 17.79 7.84 -4.70
CA ASP A 27 17.07 6.63 -5.08
C ASP A 27 15.62 6.93 -5.46
N ILE A 28 14.97 7.85 -4.74
CA ILE A 28 13.63 8.34 -5.07
C ILE A 28 13.60 9.05 -6.43
N ALA A 29 14.60 9.91 -6.74
CA ALA A 29 14.69 10.54 -8.05
C ALA A 29 14.85 9.50 -9.17
N SER A 30 15.66 8.48 -8.94
CA SER A 30 15.85 7.35 -9.87
C SER A 30 14.57 6.52 -10.02
N LEU A 31 13.83 6.29 -8.92
CA LEU A 31 12.56 5.58 -8.93
C LEU A 31 11.51 6.30 -9.79
N ILE A 32 11.38 7.63 -9.61
CA ILE A 32 10.47 8.46 -10.40
C ILE A 32 10.84 8.39 -11.89
N ALA A 33 12.12 8.47 -12.23
CA ALA A 33 12.57 8.37 -13.61
C ALA A 33 12.23 7.01 -14.24
N ARG A 34 12.33 5.91 -13.49
CA ARG A 34 12.01 4.55 -13.92
C ARG A 34 10.51 4.27 -13.98
N ALA A 35 9.69 5.05 -13.31
CA ALA A 35 8.24 4.88 -13.29
C ALA A 35 7.58 5.12 -14.67
N GLN A 36 8.29 5.79 -15.58
CA GLN A 36 7.91 5.91 -16.99
C GLN A 36 8.60 4.81 -17.78
N THR A 37 7.87 3.75 -18.10
CA THR A 37 8.43 2.61 -18.86
C THR A 37 8.17 2.74 -20.36
N GLN A 38 8.83 1.89 -21.16
CA GLN A 38 8.62 1.84 -22.63
C GLN A 38 7.19 1.43 -23.01
N VAL A 39 6.47 0.73 -22.14
CA VAL A 39 5.09 0.28 -22.40
C VAL A 39 4.04 1.16 -21.74
N GLY A 40 4.44 2.13 -20.94
CA GLY A 40 3.55 3.08 -20.25
C GLY A 40 4.00 3.36 -18.80
N PRO A 41 3.32 4.28 -18.12
CA PRO A 41 3.63 4.57 -16.71
C PRO A 41 3.15 3.44 -15.79
N VAL A 42 3.79 3.31 -14.63
CA VAL A 42 3.28 2.51 -13.51
C VAL A 42 2.06 3.19 -12.87
N ALA A 43 1.28 2.46 -12.06
CA ALA A 43 0.14 3.00 -11.34
C ALA A 43 0.56 4.09 -10.34
N ALA A 44 1.55 3.78 -9.51
CA ALA A 44 2.11 4.69 -8.51
C ALA A 44 3.58 4.35 -8.23
N ILE A 45 4.28 5.26 -7.55
CA ILE A 45 5.49 4.92 -6.80
C ILE A 45 5.10 4.74 -5.33
N CYS A 46 5.69 3.73 -4.65
CA CYS A 46 5.48 3.51 -3.22
C CYS A 46 6.80 3.72 -2.46
N ILE A 47 6.80 4.66 -1.52
CA ILE A 47 7.99 5.17 -0.85
C ILE A 47 7.74 5.40 0.64
N TRP A 48 8.82 5.57 1.43
CA TRP A 48 8.73 5.94 2.82
C TRP A 48 8.07 7.32 3.03
N PRO A 49 7.28 7.54 4.10
CA PRO A 49 6.60 8.81 4.37
C PRO A 49 7.52 10.02 4.34
N ARG A 50 8.73 9.89 4.89
CA ARG A 50 9.76 10.96 4.91
C ARG A 50 10.17 11.49 3.53
N PHE A 51 9.86 10.79 2.45
CA PHE A 51 10.20 11.19 1.08
C PHE A 51 9.02 11.71 0.28
N VAL A 52 7.78 11.65 0.80
CA VAL A 52 6.58 12.05 0.07
C VAL A 52 6.66 13.50 -0.41
N ALA A 53 6.94 14.44 0.48
CA ALA A 53 7.06 15.86 0.12
C ALA A 53 8.17 16.13 -0.90
N PHE A 54 9.30 15.40 -0.83
CA PHE A 54 10.37 15.50 -1.83
C PHE A 54 9.92 14.95 -3.19
N ALA A 55 9.30 13.76 -3.20
CA ALA A 55 8.82 13.12 -4.42
C ALA A 55 7.73 13.97 -5.10
N ARG A 56 6.80 14.55 -4.34
CA ARG A 56 5.75 15.43 -4.86
C ARG A 56 6.33 16.67 -5.54
N ARG A 57 7.31 17.33 -4.92
CA ARG A 57 8.00 18.47 -5.55
C ARG A 57 8.70 18.10 -6.87
N LEU A 58 9.28 16.90 -6.94
CA LEU A 58 10.02 16.46 -8.12
C LEU A 58 9.12 15.96 -9.25
N ALA A 59 8.10 15.15 -8.93
CA ALA A 59 7.21 14.52 -9.89
C ALA A 59 5.99 15.40 -10.27
N GLY A 60 5.61 16.36 -9.42
CA GLY A 60 4.38 17.14 -9.58
C GLY A 60 3.15 16.23 -9.55
N GLU A 61 2.05 16.65 -10.15
CA GLU A 61 0.79 15.91 -10.21
C GLU A 61 0.76 14.75 -11.25
N ARG A 62 1.86 14.58 -11.99
CA ARG A 62 1.93 13.59 -13.08
C ARG A 62 2.15 12.15 -12.59
N MET A 63 2.52 11.99 -11.33
CA MET A 63 2.83 10.70 -10.72
C MET A 63 2.02 10.53 -9.44
N ARG A 64 1.32 9.41 -9.30
CA ARG A 64 0.70 9.04 -8.04
C ARG A 64 1.77 8.57 -7.05
N ILE A 65 1.63 9.01 -5.81
CA ILE A 65 2.55 8.67 -4.72
C ILE A 65 1.76 7.91 -3.67
N ALA A 66 2.09 6.63 -3.54
CA ALA A 66 1.68 5.79 -2.43
C ALA A 66 2.74 5.85 -1.32
N THR A 67 2.31 5.77 -0.08
CA THR A 67 3.21 5.64 1.07
C THR A 67 2.63 4.71 2.12
N VAL A 68 3.49 4.23 2.99
CA VAL A 68 3.13 3.25 4.02
C VAL A 68 2.83 3.92 5.35
N VAL A 69 1.91 3.35 6.12
CA VAL A 69 1.51 3.78 7.47
C VAL A 69 1.45 2.57 8.39
N ASN A 70 1.83 2.74 9.66
CA ASN A 70 1.93 1.65 10.64
C ASN A 70 2.92 0.54 10.20
N PHE A 71 3.90 0.90 9.41
CA PHE A 71 4.73 -0.03 8.66
C PHE A 71 6.14 -0.19 9.26
N PRO A 72 6.68 -1.42 9.33
CA PRO A 72 6.05 -2.69 8.92
C PRO A 72 5.28 -3.40 10.03
N SER A 73 5.20 -2.83 11.23
CA SER A 73 4.90 -3.55 12.47
C SER A 73 3.43 -3.93 12.64
N GLY A 74 2.48 -3.19 12.04
CA GLY A 74 1.06 -3.44 12.25
C GLY A 74 0.67 -3.35 13.73
N THR A 75 1.04 -2.25 14.40
CA THR A 75 0.68 -2.06 15.82
C THR A 75 -0.81 -1.74 15.99
N ALA A 76 -1.34 -1.91 17.20
CA ALA A 76 -2.73 -1.57 17.51
C ALA A 76 -2.93 -0.07 17.87
N ASP A 77 -1.91 0.78 17.70
CA ASP A 77 -2.03 2.22 17.95
C ASP A 77 -2.66 2.92 16.75
N VAL A 78 -3.98 2.89 16.71
CA VAL A 78 -4.77 3.52 15.64
C VAL A 78 -4.60 5.04 15.64
N GLY A 79 -4.47 5.67 16.82
CA GLY A 79 -4.29 7.12 16.93
C GLY A 79 -3.00 7.59 16.24
N ALA A 80 -1.88 6.93 16.52
CA ALA A 80 -0.61 7.22 15.86
C ALA A 80 -0.68 6.97 14.36
N SER A 81 -1.37 5.92 13.92
CA SER A 81 -1.55 5.61 12.49
C SER A 81 -2.36 6.68 11.76
N VAL A 82 -3.41 7.20 12.38
CA VAL A 82 -4.23 8.30 11.84
C VAL A 82 -3.40 9.58 11.68
N GLU A 83 -2.59 9.93 12.68
CA GLU A 83 -1.69 11.09 12.62
C GLU A 83 -0.64 10.93 11.51
N GLU A 84 -0.04 9.75 11.38
CA GLU A 84 0.92 9.43 10.33
C GLU A 84 0.29 9.56 8.93
N ALA A 85 -0.91 9.03 8.74
CA ALA A 85 -1.65 9.13 7.47
C ALA A 85 -1.99 10.59 7.13
N ALA A 86 -2.49 11.35 8.09
CA ALA A 86 -2.82 12.77 7.89
C ALA A 86 -1.58 13.58 7.49
N GLN A 87 -0.44 13.33 8.12
CA GLN A 87 0.83 13.98 7.75
C GLN A 87 1.28 13.59 6.34
N ALA A 88 1.21 12.30 5.99
CA ALA A 88 1.58 11.81 4.67
C ALA A 88 0.71 12.44 3.56
N ILE A 89 -0.59 12.60 3.80
CA ILE A 89 -1.51 13.26 2.88
C ILE A 89 -1.19 14.76 2.76
N ALA A 90 -0.89 15.44 3.86
CA ALA A 90 -0.47 16.85 3.85
C ALA A 90 0.85 17.04 3.07
N ASP A 91 1.74 16.06 3.10
CA ASP A 91 3.00 16.03 2.32
C ASP A 91 2.77 15.71 0.84
N GLY A 92 1.57 15.29 0.45
CA GLY A 92 1.17 15.07 -0.93
C GLY A 92 1.03 13.61 -1.36
N ALA A 93 0.82 12.67 -0.43
CA ALA A 93 0.46 11.30 -0.79
C ALA A 93 -0.95 11.24 -1.43
N ASP A 94 -1.08 10.42 -2.47
CA ASP A 94 -2.35 10.12 -3.12
C ASP A 94 -2.98 8.84 -2.58
N GLU A 95 -2.15 7.94 -2.07
CA GLU A 95 -2.52 6.59 -1.66
C GLU A 95 -1.81 6.23 -0.36
N ILE A 96 -2.53 5.62 0.56
CA ILE A 96 -2.03 5.16 1.87
C ILE A 96 -2.10 3.64 1.92
N ASP A 97 -0.94 3.00 2.12
CA ASP A 97 -0.80 1.56 2.32
C ASP A 97 -0.69 1.29 3.83
N TYR A 98 -1.81 1.03 4.48
CA TYR A 98 -1.91 0.82 5.92
C TYR A 98 -1.67 -0.63 6.31
N VAL A 99 -0.78 -0.90 7.28
CA VAL A 99 -0.58 -2.24 7.83
C VAL A 99 -1.58 -2.50 8.94
N LEU A 100 -2.47 -3.46 8.70
CA LEU A 100 -3.54 -3.86 9.63
C LEU A 100 -2.94 -4.52 10.88
N SER A 101 -3.49 -4.20 12.05
CA SER A 101 -3.09 -4.83 13.29
C SER A 101 -3.37 -6.35 13.32
N ARG A 102 -2.86 -7.06 14.33
CA ARG A 102 -3.18 -8.49 14.51
C ARG A 102 -4.64 -8.71 14.85
N GLU A 103 -5.27 -7.81 15.57
CA GLU A 103 -6.68 -7.84 15.95
C GLU A 103 -7.61 -7.72 14.74
N ALA A 104 -7.16 -7.01 13.71
CA ALA A 104 -7.86 -6.84 12.43
C ALA A 104 -9.31 -6.38 12.62
N THR A 105 -9.49 -5.22 13.23
CA THR A 105 -10.84 -4.71 13.52
C THR A 105 -11.38 -3.81 12.41
N VAL A 106 -12.68 -3.86 12.18
CA VAL A 106 -13.39 -2.91 11.29
C VAL A 106 -13.17 -1.46 11.75
N ALA A 107 -13.18 -1.23 13.07
CA ALA A 107 -13.07 0.11 13.64
C ALA A 107 -11.72 0.79 13.32
N GLU A 108 -10.60 0.04 13.32
CA GLU A 108 -9.30 0.60 12.96
C GLU A 108 -9.23 0.99 11.48
N VAL A 109 -9.81 0.17 10.60
CA VAL A 109 -9.84 0.47 9.17
C VAL A 109 -10.78 1.63 8.87
N SER A 110 -11.94 1.72 9.55
CA SER A 110 -12.85 2.86 9.43
C SER A 110 -12.19 4.17 9.87
N ALA A 111 -11.44 4.15 10.97
CA ALA A 111 -10.68 5.33 11.40
C ALA A 111 -9.62 5.75 10.37
N MET A 112 -8.96 4.78 9.75
CA MET A 112 -8.02 5.04 8.65
C MET A 112 -8.73 5.56 7.40
N ARG A 113 -9.94 5.03 7.07
CA ARG A 113 -10.75 5.52 5.96
C ARG A 113 -11.12 7.00 6.15
N ASP A 114 -11.54 7.36 7.35
CA ASP A 114 -11.88 8.76 7.68
C ASP A 114 -10.65 9.67 7.54
N ALA A 115 -9.49 9.23 8.04
CA ALA A 115 -8.23 9.98 7.90
C ALA A 115 -7.78 10.13 6.44
N CYS A 116 -8.15 9.18 5.57
CA CYS A 116 -7.79 9.14 4.15
C CYS A 116 -8.93 9.65 3.25
N GLU A 117 -9.82 10.52 3.74
CA GLU A 117 -10.94 11.01 2.94
C GLU A 117 -10.46 11.57 1.58
N GLY A 118 -11.06 11.07 0.49
CA GLY A 118 -10.71 11.45 -0.88
C GLY A 118 -9.39 10.87 -1.42
N ARG A 119 -8.71 10.00 -0.65
CA ARG A 119 -7.48 9.30 -1.05
C ARG A 119 -7.72 7.79 -1.14
N THR A 120 -6.87 7.09 -1.88
CA THR A 120 -6.92 5.63 -1.94
C THR A 120 -6.35 5.03 -0.65
N LEU A 121 -7.15 4.18 0.00
CA LEU A 121 -6.73 3.38 1.15
C LEU A 121 -6.51 1.93 0.72
N LYS A 122 -5.28 1.45 0.87
CA LYS A 122 -4.94 0.04 0.66
C LYS A 122 -4.56 -0.56 2.01
N VAL A 123 -5.14 -1.71 2.35
CA VAL A 123 -4.90 -2.36 3.64
C VAL A 123 -4.05 -3.61 3.45
N ILE A 124 -2.87 -3.63 4.10
CA ILE A 124 -1.95 -4.76 4.09
C ILE A 124 -2.35 -5.71 5.22
N LEU A 125 -2.77 -6.92 4.86
CA LEU A 125 -3.25 -7.92 5.80
C LEU A 125 -2.12 -8.67 6.51
N GLU A 126 -0.90 -8.66 5.99
CA GLU A 126 0.27 -9.45 6.41
C GLU A 126 -0.10 -10.95 6.54
N THR A 127 -0.55 -11.52 5.43
CA THR A 127 -1.11 -12.88 5.38
C THR A 127 -0.16 -13.96 5.88
N GLY A 128 1.15 -13.75 5.73
CA GLY A 128 2.18 -14.68 6.21
C GLY A 128 2.33 -14.76 7.73
N GLU A 129 1.77 -13.79 8.46
CA GLU A 129 1.77 -13.73 9.93
C GLU A 129 0.40 -14.07 10.54
N ARG A 130 -0.60 -14.41 9.72
CA ARG A 130 -1.90 -14.89 10.19
C ARG A 130 -1.85 -16.39 10.48
N GLU A 131 -2.57 -16.81 11.52
CA GLU A 131 -2.52 -18.19 12.03
C GLU A 131 -3.01 -19.22 11.02
N ASP A 132 -4.06 -18.90 10.27
CA ASP A 132 -4.71 -19.79 9.29
C ASP A 132 -5.50 -19.01 8.23
N ALA A 133 -6.06 -19.73 7.27
CA ALA A 133 -6.90 -19.18 6.21
C ALA A 133 -8.14 -18.43 6.76
N SER A 134 -8.70 -18.87 7.87
CA SER A 134 -9.86 -18.23 8.51
C SER A 134 -9.46 -16.86 9.09
N ALA A 135 -8.25 -16.73 9.65
CA ALA A 135 -7.72 -15.44 10.13
C ALA A 135 -7.46 -14.48 8.95
N ILE A 136 -6.98 -14.98 7.81
CA ILE A 136 -6.82 -14.18 6.59
C ILE A 136 -8.18 -13.68 6.11
N ALA A 137 -9.19 -14.56 6.03
CA ALA A 137 -10.55 -14.20 5.59
C ALA A 137 -11.19 -13.15 6.51
N ARG A 138 -11.05 -13.30 7.85
CA ARG A 138 -11.55 -12.27 8.80
C ARG A 138 -10.86 -10.93 8.63
N ALA A 139 -9.54 -10.92 8.43
CA ALA A 139 -8.78 -9.69 8.19
C ALA A 139 -9.19 -9.01 6.87
N ALA A 140 -9.40 -9.79 5.81
CA ALA A 140 -9.89 -9.29 4.53
C ALA A 140 -11.29 -8.67 4.69
N GLN A 141 -12.19 -9.37 5.37
CA GLN A 141 -13.54 -8.86 5.61
C GLN A 141 -13.55 -7.59 6.45
N ALA A 142 -12.75 -7.53 7.53
CA ALA A 142 -12.62 -6.32 8.34
C ALA A 142 -12.08 -5.13 7.53
N ALA A 143 -11.12 -5.36 6.63
CA ALA A 143 -10.60 -4.33 5.76
C ALA A 143 -11.67 -3.80 4.79
N LEU A 144 -12.45 -4.68 4.17
CA LEU A 144 -13.51 -4.31 3.24
C LEU A 144 -14.66 -3.58 3.94
N GLU A 145 -15.15 -4.11 5.07
CA GLU A 145 -16.21 -3.48 5.87
C GLU A 145 -15.79 -2.12 6.43
N GLY A 146 -14.50 -1.95 6.74
CA GLY A 146 -13.92 -0.68 7.18
C GLY A 146 -13.70 0.34 6.07
N GLY A 147 -13.94 -0.01 4.80
CA GLY A 147 -13.90 0.91 3.66
C GLY A 147 -12.56 0.97 2.93
N ALA A 148 -11.74 -0.09 2.96
CA ALA A 148 -10.55 -0.19 2.12
C ALA A 148 -10.92 -0.21 0.62
N ASP A 149 -10.18 0.54 -0.20
CA ASP A 149 -10.30 0.47 -1.66
C ASP A 149 -9.60 -0.77 -2.22
N PHE A 150 -8.51 -1.20 -1.56
CA PHE A 150 -7.73 -2.39 -1.91
C PHE A 150 -7.29 -3.15 -0.66
N ILE A 151 -7.14 -4.46 -0.80
CA ILE A 151 -6.44 -5.30 0.18
C ILE A 151 -5.14 -5.83 -0.43
N LYS A 152 -4.09 -5.88 0.38
CA LYS A 152 -2.75 -6.36 -0.03
C LYS A 152 -2.32 -7.50 0.88
N THR A 153 -1.52 -8.42 0.35
CA THR A 153 -1.09 -9.60 1.09
C THR A 153 -0.07 -9.28 2.18
N SER A 154 0.98 -8.49 1.86
CA SER A 154 2.20 -8.49 2.67
C SER A 154 2.97 -7.18 2.59
N THR A 155 3.70 -6.86 3.67
CA THR A 155 4.66 -5.73 3.70
C THR A 155 5.91 -6.01 2.87
N GLY A 156 6.26 -7.28 2.65
CA GLY A 156 7.55 -7.70 2.11
C GLY A 156 8.71 -7.60 3.12
N LYS A 157 8.41 -7.34 4.40
CA LYS A 157 9.41 -7.22 5.49
C LYS A 157 9.41 -8.44 6.42
N THR A 158 8.47 -9.36 6.24
CA THR A 158 8.40 -10.62 6.99
C THR A 158 8.97 -11.78 6.18
N ARG A 159 9.17 -12.93 6.85
CA ARG A 159 9.74 -14.12 6.21
C ARG A 159 8.85 -14.70 5.10
N MET A 160 7.54 -14.64 5.28
CA MET A 160 6.55 -15.20 4.36
C MET A 160 5.84 -14.05 3.64
N GLY A 161 5.97 -14.01 2.32
CA GLY A 161 5.27 -13.05 1.46
C GLY A 161 3.92 -13.57 0.95
N ALA A 162 3.51 -13.03 -0.19
CA ALA A 162 2.30 -13.46 -0.89
C ALA A 162 2.40 -14.92 -1.34
N THR A 163 1.30 -15.67 -1.17
CA THR A 163 1.13 -17.02 -1.73
C THR A 163 -0.16 -17.11 -2.53
N PRO A 164 -0.25 -17.99 -3.55
CA PRO A 164 -1.48 -18.21 -4.28
C PRO A 164 -2.66 -18.60 -3.39
N GLU A 165 -2.41 -19.39 -2.34
CA GLU A 165 -3.42 -19.83 -1.37
C GLU A 165 -3.98 -18.65 -0.58
N ALA A 166 -3.10 -17.77 -0.09
CA ALA A 166 -3.55 -16.56 0.63
C ALA A 166 -4.36 -15.63 -0.28
N VAL A 167 -3.92 -15.47 -1.53
CA VAL A 167 -4.66 -14.66 -2.52
C VAL A 167 -6.03 -15.28 -2.81
N ALA A 168 -6.16 -16.60 -2.94
CA ALA A 168 -7.44 -17.26 -3.14
C ALA A 168 -8.41 -16.98 -1.98
N VAL A 169 -7.93 -17.08 -0.72
CA VAL A 169 -8.74 -16.77 0.46
C VAL A 169 -9.19 -15.30 0.48
N MET A 170 -8.30 -14.38 0.07
CA MET A 170 -8.64 -12.94 -0.02
C MET A 170 -9.71 -12.69 -1.10
N LEU A 171 -9.59 -13.35 -2.26
CA LEU A 171 -10.57 -13.22 -3.34
C LEU A 171 -11.95 -13.79 -2.98
N ASP A 172 -11.99 -14.87 -2.18
CA ASP A 172 -13.25 -15.45 -1.70
C ASP A 172 -13.97 -14.52 -0.70
N ALA A 173 -13.29 -13.53 -0.14
CA ALA A 173 -13.88 -12.53 0.76
C ALA A 173 -14.46 -11.31 0.02
N LEU A 174 -14.14 -11.11 -1.27
CA LEU A 174 -14.63 -10.02 -2.13
C LEU A 174 -16.01 -10.32 -2.69
#